data_4deed3bf3d4ea6d8b8fcf2cca62f97f6
#
_entry.id   4deed3bf3d4ea6d8b8fcf2cca62f97f6
#
_cell.length_a   1.000
_cell.length_b   1.000
_cell.length_c   1.000
_cell.angle_alpha   90.00
_cell.angle_beta   90.00
_cell.angle_gamma   90.00
#
_symmetry.space_group_name_H-M   'P 1'
#
loop_
_entity.id
_entity.type
_entity.pdbx_description
1 polymer ?
#
loop_
_entity_poly.entity_id
_entity_poly.type
_entity_poly.pdbx_seq_one_letter_code
_entity_poly.pdbx_strand_id
1 'polypeptide(L)'
;MKRRLFALALALLLAVSLPVSALVRDWYIDDGDITINATADGKQTVKQGNKDAADDDPTITQRDSSKETSNTITIDADEHTTANVTLDGVNINTDADANRRSETAFRTEGEGDVNIELDGSNTLWSGYSSNAAGLNKGNSGTLTINDEDNNGTLEATGGYGGAGIGGGQHSSASDITITGGTITARGSNGGAGIGGGASDINGPYCNGSNITISGDAQVKAQGGTEHNEYNEGAGAGIGNGGKQGKNEAGKKVPVDGDKVEPDTSGLTEKRETRILRTRRGYGK
;
A
#
# COMPACT_ATOMS: atom_id res chain seq x y z
N MET A 1 -62.05 0.74 -57.94
CA MET A 1 -61.57 1.40 -56.69
C MET A 1 -60.43 0.58 -56.11
N LYS A 2 -59.21 0.99 -56.31
CA LYS A 2 -58.00 0.30 -55.82
C LYS A 2 -57.55 0.99 -54.53
N ARG A 3 -57.71 0.32 -53.36
CA ARG A 3 -57.18 0.79 -52.08
C ARG A 3 -55.67 0.48 -52.01
N ARG A 4 -54.84 1.51 -51.91
CA ARG A 4 -53.41 1.41 -51.62
C ARG A 4 -53.25 1.32 -50.12
N LEU A 5 -52.72 0.21 -49.58
CA LEU A 5 -52.24 0.10 -48.23
C LEU A 5 -50.84 0.76 -48.19
N PHE A 6 -50.68 1.76 -47.37
CA PHE A 6 -49.37 2.27 -46.95
C PHE A 6 -48.91 1.44 -45.75
N ALA A 7 -47.86 0.66 -45.94
CA ALA A 7 -47.16 0.01 -44.84
C ALA A 7 -46.16 1.01 -44.27
N LEU A 8 -46.39 1.46 -43.03
CA LEU A 8 -45.44 2.26 -42.27
C LEU A 8 -44.39 1.29 -41.67
N ALA A 9 -43.18 1.29 -42.21
CA ALA A 9 -42.05 0.60 -41.61
C ALA A 9 -41.50 1.45 -40.47
N LEU A 10 -41.79 1.03 -39.22
CA LEU A 10 -41.20 1.59 -38.02
C LEU A 10 -39.80 1.02 -37.83
N ALA A 11 -38.76 1.73 -38.24
CA ALA A 11 -37.39 1.37 -37.99
C ALA A 11 -37.09 1.64 -36.50
N LEU A 12 -37.06 0.57 -35.69
CA LEU A 12 -36.62 0.59 -34.31
C LEU A 12 -35.10 0.72 -34.33
N LEU A 13 -34.60 1.93 -34.11
CA LEU A 13 -33.17 2.16 -33.90
C LEU A 13 -32.78 1.62 -32.50
N LEU A 14 -32.30 0.38 -32.45
CA LEU A 14 -31.60 -0.11 -31.25
C LEU A 14 -30.30 0.66 -31.15
N ALA A 15 -30.27 1.65 -30.29
CA ALA A 15 -28.99 2.23 -29.81
C ALA A 15 -28.32 1.14 -28.97
N VAL A 16 -27.45 0.38 -29.62
CA VAL A 16 -26.46 -0.45 -28.89
C VAL A 16 -25.48 0.54 -28.28
N SER A 17 -25.65 0.82 -27.00
CA SER A 17 -24.59 1.45 -26.22
C SER A 17 -23.45 0.44 -26.14
N LEU A 18 -22.48 0.57 -27.03
CA LEU A 18 -21.21 -0.11 -26.88
C LEU A 18 -20.61 0.42 -25.56
N PRO A 19 -20.13 -0.44 -24.68
CA PRO A 19 -19.36 0.05 -23.55
C PRO A 19 -18.22 0.89 -24.14
N VAL A 20 -18.16 2.15 -23.79
CA VAL A 20 -16.96 2.96 -24.04
C VAL A 20 -15.90 2.27 -23.19
N SER A 21 -15.06 1.49 -23.83
CA SER A 21 -13.83 1.01 -23.18
C SER A 21 -13.16 2.25 -22.64
N ALA A 22 -13.04 2.35 -21.31
CA ALA A 22 -12.25 3.38 -20.70
C ALA A 22 -10.89 3.36 -21.43
N LEU A 23 -10.47 4.50 -21.95
CA LEU A 23 -9.15 4.63 -22.53
C LEU A 23 -8.19 4.36 -21.36
N VAL A 24 -7.55 3.20 -21.35
CA VAL A 24 -6.45 2.92 -20.44
C VAL A 24 -5.45 4.06 -20.62
N ARG A 25 -5.31 4.89 -19.61
CA ARG A 25 -4.38 6.01 -19.62
C ARG A 25 -3.26 5.69 -18.66
N ASP A 26 -2.04 5.67 -19.20
CA ASP A 26 -0.87 5.64 -18.36
C ASP A 26 -0.74 6.98 -17.62
N TRP A 27 -0.64 6.90 -16.30
CA TRP A 27 -0.39 8.04 -15.43
C TRP A 27 1.08 8.01 -15.03
N TYR A 28 1.86 8.95 -15.55
CA TYR A 28 3.29 8.99 -15.29
C TYR A 28 3.58 9.70 -13.98
N ILE A 29 4.09 8.97 -12.99
CA ILE A 29 4.44 9.54 -11.68
C ILE A 29 5.50 10.65 -11.79
N ASP A 30 6.29 10.68 -12.88
CA ASP A 30 7.24 11.76 -13.15
C ASP A 30 6.57 13.13 -13.35
N ASP A 31 5.31 13.17 -13.75
CA ASP A 31 4.57 14.41 -14.04
C ASP A 31 4.02 15.11 -12.79
N GLY A 32 4.16 14.52 -11.62
CA GLY A 32 3.69 15.07 -10.33
C GLY A 32 2.91 14.07 -9.48
N ASP A 33 2.50 14.52 -8.30
CA ASP A 33 1.71 13.72 -7.38
C ASP A 33 0.39 13.26 -8.02
N ILE A 34 -0.02 12.04 -7.68
CA ILE A 34 -1.25 11.41 -8.17
C ILE A 34 -2.21 11.21 -7.00
N THR A 35 -3.46 11.62 -7.18
CA THR A 35 -4.55 11.33 -6.25
C THR A 35 -5.64 10.55 -6.98
N ILE A 36 -6.04 9.42 -6.43
CA ILE A 36 -7.14 8.59 -6.90
C ILE A 36 -8.27 8.70 -5.89
N ASN A 37 -9.48 9.01 -6.36
CA ASN A 37 -10.67 9.07 -5.53
C ASN A 37 -11.72 8.10 -6.07
N ALA A 38 -12.12 7.14 -5.25
CA ALA A 38 -13.24 6.24 -5.53
C ALA A 38 -14.45 6.67 -4.68
N THR A 39 -15.53 7.08 -5.33
CA THR A 39 -16.68 7.71 -4.68
C THR A 39 -17.88 6.78 -4.58
N ALA A 40 -18.75 7.02 -3.60
CA ALA A 40 -19.91 6.19 -3.27
C ALA A 40 -20.92 6.01 -4.44
N ASP A 41 -20.84 6.83 -5.49
CA ASP A 41 -21.63 6.66 -6.72
C ASP A 41 -20.99 5.68 -7.73
N GLY A 42 -19.93 4.98 -7.31
CA GLY A 42 -19.24 3.94 -8.09
C GLY A 42 -18.31 4.50 -9.17
N LYS A 43 -17.87 5.74 -9.03
CA LYS A 43 -16.91 6.35 -9.95
C LYS A 43 -15.53 6.42 -9.32
N GLN A 44 -14.52 6.21 -10.14
CA GLN A 44 -13.14 6.49 -9.80
C GLN A 44 -12.60 7.60 -10.70
N THR A 45 -11.87 8.53 -10.09
CA THR A 45 -11.21 9.63 -10.80
C THR A 45 -9.76 9.71 -10.39
N VAL A 46 -8.91 10.12 -11.32
CA VAL A 46 -7.48 10.33 -11.10
C VAL A 46 -7.13 11.79 -11.36
N LYS A 47 -6.46 12.39 -10.40
CA LYS A 47 -5.99 13.78 -10.48
C LYS A 47 -4.47 13.82 -10.45
N GLN A 48 -3.88 14.56 -11.40
CA GLN A 48 -2.45 14.84 -11.47
C GLN A 48 -2.21 16.26 -11.99
N GLY A 49 -1.75 17.16 -11.13
CA GLY A 49 -1.62 18.57 -11.45
C GLY A 49 -2.97 19.19 -11.88
N ASN A 50 -3.07 19.62 -13.13
CA ASN A 50 -4.31 20.19 -13.72
C ASN A 50 -5.12 19.13 -14.49
N LYS A 51 -4.69 17.88 -14.55
CA LYS A 51 -5.45 16.79 -15.15
C LYS A 51 -6.40 16.22 -14.09
N ASP A 52 -7.64 15.99 -14.48
CA ASP A 52 -8.68 15.33 -13.69
C ASP A 52 -9.52 14.51 -14.67
N ALA A 53 -9.54 13.20 -14.50
CA ALA A 53 -10.23 12.30 -15.44
C ALA A 53 -10.78 11.08 -14.73
N ALA A 54 -11.94 10.59 -15.22
CA ALA A 54 -12.46 9.30 -14.82
C ALA A 54 -11.55 8.19 -15.36
N ASP A 55 -11.17 7.28 -14.48
CA ASP A 55 -10.36 6.12 -14.79
C ASP A 55 -10.57 5.08 -13.68
N ASP A 56 -11.27 3.99 -14.01
CA ASP A 56 -11.72 3.01 -13.02
C ASP A 56 -10.63 1.97 -12.67
N ASP A 57 -9.53 1.96 -13.44
CA ASP A 57 -8.38 1.07 -13.23
C ASP A 57 -7.12 1.71 -13.83
N PRO A 58 -6.62 2.81 -13.23
CA PRO A 58 -5.47 3.53 -13.75
C PRO A 58 -4.17 2.73 -13.60
N THR A 59 -3.38 2.72 -14.66
CA THR A 59 -1.99 2.28 -14.59
C THR A 59 -1.08 3.45 -14.26
N ILE A 60 -0.41 3.38 -13.12
CA ILE A 60 0.63 4.35 -12.72
C ILE A 60 1.97 3.76 -13.08
N THR A 61 2.69 4.44 -13.96
CA THR A 61 4.01 4.02 -14.45
C THR A 61 5.05 5.13 -14.32
N GLN A 62 6.28 4.83 -14.70
CA GLN A 62 7.38 5.78 -14.68
C GLN A 62 8.19 5.64 -15.98
N ARG A 63 8.53 6.78 -16.64
CA ARG A 63 9.26 6.78 -17.92
C ARG A 63 10.66 6.22 -17.79
N ASP A 64 11.31 6.43 -16.67
CA ASP A 64 12.66 5.93 -16.39
C ASP A 64 12.71 5.45 -14.94
N SER A 65 12.28 4.23 -14.69
CA SER A 65 12.24 3.60 -13.35
C SER A 65 13.63 3.38 -12.74
N SER A 66 14.71 3.60 -13.50
CA SER A 66 16.06 3.62 -12.94
C SER A 66 16.36 4.88 -12.11
N LYS A 67 15.51 5.90 -12.23
CA LYS A 67 15.60 7.15 -11.45
C LYS A 67 14.52 7.19 -10.38
N GLU A 68 14.89 7.71 -9.23
CA GLU A 68 13.93 7.95 -8.16
C GLU A 68 13.10 9.21 -8.44
N THR A 69 11.81 9.17 -8.10
CA THR A 69 10.96 10.36 -8.00
C THR A 69 10.54 10.58 -6.55
N SER A 70 10.35 11.83 -6.16
CA SER A 70 9.78 12.19 -4.86
C SER A 70 8.27 12.47 -4.91
N ASN A 71 7.65 12.36 -6.10
CA ASN A 71 6.21 12.48 -6.25
C ASN A 71 5.51 11.29 -5.58
N THR A 72 4.27 11.51 -5.13
CA THR A 72 3.55 10.60 -4.23
C THR A 72 2.24 10.13 -4.82
N ILE A 73 1.73 9.01 -4.29
CA ILE A 73 0.43 8.46 -4.64
C ILE A 73 -0.46 8.49 -3.40
N THR A 74 -1.66 9.05 -3.54
CA THR A 74 -2.72 8.99 -2.51
C THR A 74 -3.97 8.38 -3.13
N ILE A 75 -4.56 7.41 -2.44
CA ILE A 75 -5.85 6.81 -2.80
C ILE A 75 -6.83 7.10 -1.67
N ASP A 76 -7.97 7.68 -2.00
CA ASP A 76 -9.08 7.91 -1.09
C ASP A 76 -10.30 7.15 -1.61
N ALA A 77 -10.79 6.19 -0.83
CA ALA A 77 -11.93 5.36 -1.18
C ALA A 77 -13.06 5.55 -0.17
N ASP A 78 -14.21 5.99 -0.65
CA ASP A 78 -15.42 6.15 0.16
C ASP A 78 -15.91 4.80 0.70
N GLU A 79 -16.70 4.81 1.77
CA GLU A 79 -17.35 3.63 2.32
C GLU A 79 -18.11 2.84 1.24
N HIS A 80 -17.99 1.53 1.25
CA HIS A 80 -18.59 0.60 0.29
C HIS A 80 -18.11 0.75 -1.16
N THR A 81 -16.96 1.36 -1.36
CA THR A 81 -16.30 1.42 -2.68
C THR A 81 -15.00 0.61 -2.67
N THR A 82 -14.50 0.34 -3.87
CA THR A 82 -13.18 -0.25 -4.07
C THR A 82 -12.44 0.61 -5.08
N ALA A 83 -11.30 1.15 -4.66
CA ALA A 83 -10.37 1.79 -5.59
C ALA A 83 -9.43 0.74 -6.18
N ASN A 84 -9.27 0.74 -7.50
CA ASN A 84 -8.34 -0.13 -8.20
C ASN A 84 -7.19 0.70 -8.79
N VAL A 85 -5.97 0.16 -8.77
CA VAL A 85 -4.79 0.77 -9.37
C VAL A 85 -3.78 -0.29 -9.75
N THR A 86 -3.18 -0.15 -10.92
CA THR A 86 -2.00 -0.91 -11.33
C THR A 86 -0.74 -0.07 -11.12
N LEU A 87 0.28 -0.64 -10.47
CA LEU A 87 1.62 -0.06 -10.37
C LEU A 87 2.54 -0.78 -11.35
N ASP A 88 3.08 -0.06 -12.33
CA ASP A 88 3.96 -0.60 -13.36
C ASP A 88 5.31 0.13 -13.37
N GLY A 89 6.27 -0.43 -12.65
CA GLY A 89 7.64 0.04 -12.65
C GLY A 89 7.84 1.40 -12.00
N VAL A 90 7.14 1.73 -10.92
CA VAL A 90 7.33 3.00 -10.19
C VAL A 90 8.50 2.91 -9.20
N ASN A 91 9.28 3.98 -9.08
CA ASN A 91 10.41 4.09 -8.16
C ASN A 91 10.31 5.40 -7.36
N ILE A 92 9.57 5.34 -6.26
CA ILE A 92 9.29 6.50 -5.41
C ILE A 92 10.20 6.47 -4.18
N ASN A 93 10.96 7.56 -3.99
CA ASN A 93 11.77 7.81 -2.81
C ASN A 93 11.62 9.27 -2.37
N THR A 94 10.82 9.52 -1.34
CA THR A 94 10.58 10.90 -0.88
C THR A 94 11.77 11.50 -0.12
N ASP A 95 12.78 10.69 0.29
CA ASP A 95 14.05 11.19 0.82
C ASP A 95 14.98 11.77 -0.27
N ALA A 96 14.75 11.45 -1.55
CA ALA A 96 15.56 11.96 -2.65
C ALA A 96 15.45 13.50 -2.81
N ASP A 97 14.33 14.10 -2.38
CA ASP A 97 14.17 15.55 -2.30
C ASP A 97 14.08 16.02 -0.83
N ALA A 98 15.01 16.88 -0.43
CA ALA A 98 15.06 17.41 0.93
C ALA A 98 13.78 18.13 1.37
N ASN A 99 13.01 18.69 0.43
CA ASN A 99 11.74 19.37 0.70
C ASN A 99 10.55 18.39 0.85
N ARG A 100 10.72 17.12 0.48
CA ARG A 100 9.66 16.11 0.48
C ARG A 100 9.89 14.96 1.47
N ARG A 101 10.90 15.04 2.33
CA ARG A 101 11.23 14.01 3.34
C ARG A 101 10.13 13.73 4.35
N SER A 102 9.17 14.64 4.50
CA SER A 102 7.98 14.45 5.34
C SER A 102 6.80 13.83 4.59
N GLU A 103 6.95 13.56 3.30
CA GLU A 103 5.90 12.98 2.49
C GLU A 103 5.90 11.44 2.58
N THR A 104 4.74 10.87 2.33
CA THR A 104 4.51 9.42 2.26
C THR A 104 4.54 8.98 0.80
N ALA A 105 5.33 7.97 0.46
CA ALA A 105 5.47 7.52 -0.93
C ALA A 105 4.13 7.06 -1.53
N PHE A 106 3.40 6.20 -0.78
CA PHE A 106 2.07 5.72 -1.17
C PHE A 106 1.17 5.66 0.06
N ARG A 107 -0.01 6.24 -0.02
CA ARG A 107 -0.97 6.30 1.08
C ARG A 107 -2.37 5.94 0.64
N THR A 108 -3.06 5.11 1.44
CA THR A 108 -4.49 4.85 1.30
C THR A 108 -5.25 5.58 2.42
N GLU A 109 -6.41 6.12 2.09
CA GLU A 109 -7.31 6.87 2.99
C GLU A 109 -8.76 6.44 2.77
N GLY A 110 -9.67 6.97 3.59
CA GLY A 110 -11.11 6.70 3.50
C GLY A 110 -11.54 5.40 4.19
N GLU A 111 -12.73 4.94 3.87
CA GLU A 111 -13.37 3.80 4.52
C GLU A 111 -13.53 2.59 3.59
N GLY A 112 -13.31 2.78 2.29
CA GLY A 112 -13.44 1.75 1.25
C GLY A 112 -12.22 0.84 1.14
N ASP A 113 -12.34 -0.11 0.25
CA ASP A 113 -11.28 -1.06 -0.09
C ASP A 113 -10.33 -0.49 -1.14
N VAL A 114 -9.09 -0.96 -1.13
CA VAL A 114 -8.08 -0.60 -2.13
C VAL A 114 -7.44 -1.86 -2.69
N ASN A 115 -7.48 -2.02 -4.01
CA ASN A 115 -6.79 -3.08 -4.73
C ASN A 115 -5.61 -2.50 -5.50
N ILE A 116 -4.44 -3.09 -5.31
CA ILE A 116 -3.21 -2.76 -6.04
C ILE A 116 -2.82 -3.99 -6.84
N GLU A 117 -2.83 -3.86 -8.17
CA GLU A 117 -2.20 -4.80 -9.08
C GLU A 117 -0.73 -4.40 -9.29
N LEU A 118 0.17 -5.38 -9.33
CA LEU A 118 1.59 -5.15 -9.49
C LEU A 118 2.06 -5.62 -10.87
N ASP A 119 2.59 -4.70 -11.66
CA ASP A 119 3.34 -4.99 -12.86
C ASP A 119 4.78 -4.48 -12.73
N GLY A 120 5.74 -5.21 -13.28
CA GLY A 120 7.13 -4.81 -13.27
C GLY A 120 7.74 -4.66 -11.87
N SER A 121 8.71 -3.77 -11.72
CA SER A 121 9.45 -3.61 -10.46
C SER A 121 9.12 -2.28 -9.79
N ASN A 122 8.47 -2.34 -8.64
CA ASN A 122 7.98 -1.18 -7.90
C ASN A 122 8.75 -0.97 -6.60
N THR A 123 9.12 0.28 -6.33
CA THR A 123 9.79 0.71 -5.10
C THR A 123 9.01 1.85 -4.45
N LEU A 124 8.71 1.71 -3.17
CA LEU A 124 8.02 2.71 -2.35
C LEU A 124 8.83 2.97 -1.08
N TRP A 125 9.53 4.09 -1.04
CA TRP A 125 10.31 4.49 0.12
C TRP A 125 9.77 5.82 0.66
N SER A 126 9.09 5.77 1.80
CA SER A 126 8.63 6.97 2.50
C SER A 126 9.79 7.66 3.21
N GLY A 127 9.82 8.98 3.12
CA GLY A 127 10.88 9.80 3.69
C GLY A 127 11.06 9.57 5.19
N TYR A 128 12.31 9.63 5.66
CA TYR A 128 12.63 9.39 7.06
C TYR A 128 11.82 10.27 8.02
N SER A 129 11.55 11.52 7.63
CA SER A 129 10.79 12.47 8.46
C SER A 129 9.26 12.35 8.30
N SER A 130 8.77 11.47 7.44
CA SER A 130 7.32 11.28 7.25
C SER A 130 6.68 10.52 8.40
N ASN A 131 7.47 9.70 9.12
CA ASN A 131 6.99 8.75 10.11
C ASN A 131 5.94 7.76 9.55
N ALA A 132 5.85 7.63 8.24
CA ALA A 132 4.86 6.82 7.55
C ALA A 132 5.42 5.45 7.13
N ALA A 133 4.55 4.50 6.83
CA ALA A 133 4.94 3.26 6.17
C ALA A 133 5.35 3.53 4.71
N GLY A 134 6.12 2.62 4.09
CA GLY A 134 6.45 2.69 2.68
C GLY A 134 5.19 2.65 1.81
N LEU A 135 4.32 1.67 2.07
CA LEU A 135 2.92 1.64 1.67
C LEU A 135 2.08 1.84 2.93
N ASN A 136 1.58 3.06 3.12
CA ASN A 136 0.87 3.46 4.32
C ASN A 136 -0.62 3.14 4.21
N LYS A 137 -1.07 2.15 4.97
CA LYS A 137 -2.47 1.76 5.06
C LYS A 137 -3.21 2.64 6.06
N GLY A 138 -3.89 3.65 5.58
CA GLY A 138 -4.70 4.58 6.36
C GLY A 138 -6.21 4.38 6.21
N ASN A 139 -6.67 3.67 5.16
CA ASN A 139 -8.08 3.36 4.99
C ASN A 139 -8.57 2.33 6.02
N SER A 140 -9.86 2.32 6.35
CA SER A 140 -10.45 1.33 7.27
C SER A 140 -10.91 0.05 6.57
N GLY A 141 -11.14 0.07 5.24
CA GLY A 141 -11.41 -1.12 4.44
C GLY A 141 -10.17 -2.01 4.22
N THR A 142 -10.29 -3.01 3.38
CA THR A 142 -9.21 -3.94 3.05
C THR A 142 -8.21 -3.30 2.09
N LEU A 143 -6.91 -3.55 2.31
CA LEU A 143 -5.86 -3.35 1.32
C LEU A 143 -5.50 -4.69 0.71
N THR A 144 -5.73 -4.86 -0.58
CA THR A 144 -5.33 -6.05 -1.33
C THR A 144 -4.17 -5.72 -2.26
N ILE A 145 -3.12 -6.54 -2.24
CA ILE A 145 -2.00 -6.50 -3.18
C ILE A 145 -2.05 -7.79 -4.00
N ASN A 146 -2.15 -7.66 -5.31
CA ASN A 146 -2.29 -8.74 -6.26
C ASN A 146 -1.20 -8.66 -7.36
N ASP A 147 -1.06 -9.73 -8.13
CA ASP A 147 -0.20 -9.83 -9.31
C ASP A 147 -0.76 -10.99 -10.16
N GLU A 148 -1.61 -10.66 -11.14
CA GLU A 148 -2.37 -11.66 -11.89
C GLU A 148 -1.49 -12.45 -12.86
N ASP A 149 -0.45 -11.84 -13.40
CA ASP A 149 0.42 -12.44 -14.41
C ASP A 149 1.80 -12.88 -13.87
N ASN A 150 2.04 -12.72 -12.57
CA ASN A 150 3.25 -13.13 -11.84
C ASN A 150 4.54 -12.43 -12.31
N ASN A 151 4.44 -11.19 -12.76
CA ASN A 151 5.58 -10.39 -13.21
C ASN A 151 5.92 -9.23 -12.25
N GLY A 152 5.06 -8.96 -11.25
CA GLY A 152 5.13 -7.82 -10.36
C GLY A 152 6.00 -8.03 -9.13
N THR A 153 6.75 -7.00 -8.77
CA THR A 153 7.49 -6.94 -7.52
C THR A 153 7.22 -5.65 -6.78
N LEU A 154 7.26 -5.69 -5.45
CA LEU A 154 7.16 -4.51 -4.60
C LEU A 154 8.22 -4.54 -3.50
N GLU A 155 9.07 -3.49 -3.46
CA GLU A 155 9.91 -3.18 -2.30
C GLU A 155 9.33 -1.96 -1.58
N ALA A 156 8.87 -2.15 -0.34
CA ALA A 156 8.28 -1.09 0.48
C ALA A 156 9.12 -0.86 1.74
N THR A 157 9.61 0.37 1.95
CA THR A 157 10.45 0.75 3.08
C THR A 157 9.83 1.93 3.84
N GLY A 158 9.63 1.76 5.15
CA GLY A 158 9.05 2.79 6.01
C GLY A 158 10.02 3.93 6.32
N GLY A 159 9.48 5.12 6.55
CA GLY A 159 10.14 6.24 7.21
C GLY A 159 10.36 5.95 8.70
N TYR A 160 10.80 6.93 9.48
CA TYR A 160 11.11 6.74 10.90
C TYR A 160 9.95 6.11 11.67
N GLY A 161 10.19 4.95 12.28
CA GLY A 161 9.18 4.22 13.03
C GLY A 161 8.03 3.63 12.19
N GLY A 162 8.04 3.82 10.88
CA GLY A 162 7.01 3.29 9.98
C GLY A 162 7.23 1.83 9.63
N ALA A 163 6.14 1.12 9.35
CA ALA A 163 6.18 -0.22 8.78
C ALA A 163 6.67 -0.18 7.31
N GLY A 164 7.07 -1.32 6.76
CA GLY A 164 7.25 -1.43 5.31
C GLY A 164 5.90 -1.29 4.60
N ILE A 165 4.93 -2.13 4.99
CA ILE A 165 3.53 -2.08 4.55
C ILE A 165 2.67 -2.03 5.81
N GLY A 166 1.83 -1.01 5.96
CA GLY A 166 0.91 -0.91 7.10
C GLY A 166 0.87 0.45 7.77
N GLY A 167 1.06 0.49 9.10
CA GLY A 167 0.95 1.72 9.88
C GLY A 167 2.23 2.55 9.89
N GLY A 168 2.08 3.86 9.91
CA GLY A 168 3.16 4.79 10.29
C GLY A 168 3.44 4.71 11.79
N GLN A 169 4.42 5.50 12.26
CA GLN A 169 4.71 5.61 13.69
C GLN A 169 3.42 5.96 14.47
N HIS A 170 3.20 5.31 15.60
CA HIS A 170 2.00 5.41 16.45
C HIS A 170 0.69 4.92 15.82
N SER A 171 0.76 4.18 14.72
CA SER A 171 -0.41 3.67 14.02
C SER A 171 -0.42 2.14 13.92
N SER A 172 -1.59 1.55 14.17
CA SER A 172 -1.87 0.14 13.86
C SER A 172 -2.21 -0.02 12.38
N ALA A 173 -2.14 -1.25 11.88
CA ALA A 173 -2.70 -1.60 10.59
C ALA A 173 -3.36 -2.98 10.65
N SER A 174 -4.49 -3.12 9.96
CA SER A 174 -5.23 -4.38 9.83
C SER A 174 -5.76 -4.55 8.41
N ASP A 175 -6.34 -5.73 8.16
CA ASP A 175 -7.06 -6.00 6.92
C ASP A 175 -6.17 -5.82 5.69
N ILE A 176 -5.00 -6.49 5.73
CA ILE A 176 -4.02 -6.52 4.62
C ILE A 176 -4.04 -7.92 4.01
N THR A 177 -4.32 -8.00 2.73
CA THR A 177 -4.34 -9.24 1.95
C THR A 177 -3.32 -9.16 0.83
N ILE A 178 -2.46 -10.16 0.70
CA ILE A 178 -1.46 -10.27 -0.37
C ILE A 178 -1.73 -11.58 -1.09
N THR A 179 -2.13 -11.50 -2.37
CA THR A 179 -2.54 -12.66 -3.16
C THR A 179 -1.56 -13.01 -4.27
N GLY A 180 -0.65 -12.11 -4.62
CA GLY A 180 0.34 -12.30 -5.67
C GLY A 180 1.59 -11.45 -5.46
N GLY A 181 2.52 -11.54 -6.39
CA GLY A 181 3.74 -10.76 -6.45
C GLY A 181 4.88 -11.18 -5.54
N THR A 182 6.05 -10.64 -5.82
CA THR A 182 7.23 -10.79 -4.97
C THR A 182 7.41 -9.55 -4.11
N ILE A 183 7.06 -9.66 -2.83
CA ILE A 183 6.99 -8.54 -1.90
C ILE A 183 8.19 -8.54 -0.95
N THR A 184 8.88 -7.41 -0.83
CA THR A 184 9.87 -7.15 0.21
C THR A 184 9.43 -5.94 1.04
N ALA A 185 9.05 -6.17 2.29
CA ALA A 185 8.57 -5.12 3.20
C ALA A 185 9.57 -4.91 4.34
N ARG A 186 10.07 -3.68 4.52
CA ARG A 186 11.06 -3.31 5.54
C ARG A 186 10.53 -2.21 6.45
N GLY A 187 10.32 -2.52 7.70
CA GLY A 187 10.08 -1.50 8.73
C GLY A 187 11.36 -0.75 9.08
N SER A 188 11.21 0.43 9.59
CA SER A 188 12.29 1.30 10.07
C SER A 188 12.12 1.60 11.56
N ASN A 189 13.23 1.68 12.31
CA ASN A 189 13.27 2.14 13.72
C ASN A 189 12.10 1.59 14.57
N GLY A 190 12.01 0.28 14.67
CA GLY A 190 10.93 -0.38 15.43
C GLY A 190 9.63 -0.63 14.66
N GLY A 191 9.42 -0.10 13.47
CA GLY A 191 8.25 -0.44 12.64
C GLY A 191 8.25 -1.91 12.22
N ALA A 192 7.09 -2.52 12.05
CA ALA A 192 6.97 -3.88 11.52
C ALA A 192 7.38 -3.93 10.03
N GLY A 193 7.75 -5.11 9.53
CA GLY A 193 7.85 -5.31 8.08
C GLY A 193 6.47 -5.13 7.43
N ILE A 194 5.49 -5.89 7.91
CA ILE A 194 4.06 -5.74 7.57
C ILE A 194 3.27 -5.65 8.87
N GLY A 195 2.50 -4.59 9.05
CA GLY A 195 1.66 -4.40 10.25
C GLY A 195 1.80 -3.04 10.90
N GLY A 196 1.98 -2.99 12.24
CA GLY A 196 2.02 -1.75 13.00
C GLY A 196 3.34 -0.99 12.91
N GLY A 197 3.29 0.33 13.07
CA GLY A 197 4.48 1.17 13.25
C GLY A 197 5.05 1.11 14.67
N ALA A 198 6.19 1.74 14.90
CA ALA A 198 6.78 1.88 16.22
C ALA A 198 5.96 2.81 17.13
N SER A 199 6.11 2.66 18.45
CA SER A 199 5.43 3.50 19.42
C SER A 199 6.34 3.93 20.57
N ASP A 200 6.09 5.11 21.12
CA ASP A 200 6.75 5.58 22.32
C ASP A 200 6.10 5.02 23.59
N ILE A 201 6.64 5.41 24.77
CA ILE A 201 6.22 4.89 26.08
C ILE A 201 4.76 5.26 26.45
N ASN A 202 4.24 6.32 25.90
CA ASN A 202 2.89 6.83 26.17
C ASN A 202 1.94 6.55 25.01
N GLY A 203 2.48 6.04 23.90
CA GLY A 203 1.72 5.73 22.71
C GLY A 203 0.91 4.43 22.81
N PRO A 204 -0.08 4.25 21.95
CA PRO A 204 -0.83 3.01 21.87
C PRO A 204 0.09 1.85 21.44
N TYR A 205 -0.30 0.61 21.69
CA TYR A 205 0.28 -0.51 20.99
C TYR A 205 -0.09 -0.41 19.51
N CYS A 206 0.91 -0.40 18.66
CA CYS A 206 0.69 -0.37 17.22
C CYS A 206 0.65 -1.81 16.70
N ASN A 207 -0.57 -2.33 16.58
CA ASN A 207 -0.80 -3.73 16.24
C ASN A 207 -0.84 -3.92 14.71
N GLY A 208 -0.29 -5.06 14.26
CA GLY A 208 -0.63 -5.64 12.97
C GLY A 208 -1.62 -6.77 13.20
N SER A 209 -2.75 -6.80 12.51
CA SER A 209 -3.77 -7.84 12.66
C SER A 209 -4.49 -8.13 11.35
N ASN A 210 -5.17 -9.25 11.26
CA ASN A 210 -5.93 -9.67 10.08
C ASN A 210 -5.09 -9.55 8.78
N ILE A 211 -3.92 -10.23 8.78
CA ILE A 211 -3.00 -10.24 7.64
C ILE A 211 -3.10 -11.60 6.97
N THR A 212 -3.45 -11.61 5.68
CA THR A 212 -3.60 -12.81 4.86
C THR A 212 -2.56 -12.80 3.75
N ILE A 213 -1.88 -13.94 3.56
CA ILE A 213 -0.98 -14.18 2.43
C ILE A 213 -1.47 -15.44 1.73
N SER A 214 -1.86 -15.32 0.47
CA SER A 214 -2.47 -16.41 -0.29
C SER A 214 -2.03 -16.39 -1.75
N GLY A 215 -2.61 -17.24 -2.58
CA GLY A 215 -2.29 -17.33 -4.00
C GLY A 215 -0.82 -17.67 -4.24
N ASP A 216 -0.20 -16.99 -5.18
CA ASP A 216 1.21 -17.18 -5.56
C ASP A 216 2.17 -16.17 -4.91
N ALA A 217 1.70 -15.44 -3.89
CA ALA A 217 2.47 -14.42 -3.19
C ALA A 217 3.78 -14.94 -2.58
N GLN A 218 4.87 -14.23 -2.81
CA GLN A 218 6.18 -14.48 -2.21
C GLN A 218 6.55 -13.30 -1.32
N VAL A 219 6.51 -13.47 0.00
CA VAL A 219 6.66 -12.37 0.93
C VAL A 219 7.92 -12.50 1.78
N LYS A 220 8.73 -11.44 1.80
CA LYS A 220 9.84 -11.23 2.72
C LYS A 220 9.56 -9.99 3.56
N ALA A 221 9.21 -10.19 4.83
CA ALA A 221 8.91 -9.11 5.76
C ALA A 221 10.00 -9.01 6.83
N GLN A 222 10.56 -7.82 7.02
CA GLN A 222 11.61 -7.54 7.98
C GLN A 222 11.22 -6.34 8.84
N GLY A 223 11.11 -6.54 10.16
CA GLY A 223 10.90 -5.46 11.11
C GLY A 223 12.12 -4.54 11.24
N GLY A 224 11.88 -3.30 11.58
CA GLY A 224 12.91 -2.31 11.89
C GLY A 224 13.71 -2.69 13.13
N THR A 225 14.95 -2.22 13.18
CA THR A 225 15.85 -2.48 14.32
C THR A 225 15.43 -1.70 15.55
N GLU A 226 15.87 -2.16 16.71
CA GLU A 226 15.81 -1.41 17.96
C GLU A 226 16.47 -0.03 17.80
N HIS A 227 15.82 1.01 18.30
CA HIS A 227 16.37 2.38 18.29
C HIS A 227 16.84 2.75 19.69
N ASN A 228 18.14 2.62 19.93
CA ASN A 228 18.76 2.71 21.27
C ASN A 228 18.62 4.09 21.93
N GLU A 229 18.63 5.18 21.17
CA GLU A 229 18.51 6.55 21.72
C GLU A 229 17.17 6.77 22.42
N TYR A 230 16.10 6.14 21.89
CA TYR A 230 14.75 6.28 22.43
C TYR A 230 14.29 5.07 23.21
N ASN A 231 15.11 4.00 23.31
CA ASN A 231 14.73 2.72 23.93
C ASN A 231 13.47 2.10 23.29
N GLU A 232 13.32 2.24 21.99
CA GLU A 232 12.28 1.59 21.21
C GLU A 232 12.75 0.19 20.82
N GLY A 233 11.89 -0.81 21.00
CA GLY A 233 12.19 -2.19 20.61
C GLY A 233 12.14 -2.40 19.11
N ALA A 234 12.66 -3.54 18.66
CA ALA A 234 12.58 -3.95 17.26
C ALA A 234 11.13 -4.28 16.84
N GLY A 235 10.77 -3.97 15.60
CA GLY A 235 9.51 -4.38 15.02
C GLY A 235 9.46 -5.86 14.68
N ALA A 236 8.26 -6.45 14.61
CA ALA A 236 8.07 -7.78 14.09
C ALA A 236 8.31 -7.82 12.56
N GLY A 237 8.65 -8.98 12.02
CA GLY A 237 8.59 -9.17 10.57
C GLY A 237 7.17 -8.96 10.06
N ILE A 238 6.21 -9.71 10.59
CA ILE A 238 4.77 -9.49 10.42
C ILE A 238 4.18 -9.37 11.81
N GLY A 239 3.38 -8.33 12.08
CA GLY A 239 2.72 -8.11 13.35
C GLY A 239 2.90 -6.70 13.90
N ASN A 240 3.26 -6.61 15.18
CA ASN A 240 3.29 -5.35 15.92
C ASN A 240 4.61 -4.60 15.71
N GLY A 241 4.54 -3.27 15.79
CA GLY A 241 5.74 -2.44 15.96
C GLY A 241 6.34 -2.60 17.34
N GLY A 242 7.65 -2.30 17.45
CA GLY A 242 8.32 -2.18 18.73
C GLY A 242 7.93 -0.91 19.47
N LYS A 243 8.17 -0.88 20.79
CA LYS A 243 7.84 0.29 21.59
C LYS A 243 8.81 0.52 22.76
N GLN A 244 8.69 1.65 23.41
CA GLN A 244 9.25 1.86 24.73
C GLN A 244 8.40 1.17 25.80
N GLY A 245 9.06 0.54 26.77
CA GLY A 245 8.46 0.03 28.00
C GLY A 245 9.10 0.66 29.25
N LYS A 246 8.68 0.22 30.42
CA LYS A 246 9.33 0.49 31.71
C LYS A 246 9.59 -0.84 32.41
N ASN A 247 10.78 -0.96 33.03
CA ASN A 247 11.05 -2.06 33.94
C ASN A 247 10.45 -1.78 35.33
N GLU A 248 10.59 -2.73 36.27
CA GLU A 248 10.09 -2.61 37.65
C GLU A 248 10.63 -1.38 38.39
N ALA A 249 11.82 -0.91 38.05
CA ALA A 249 12.43 0.31 38.61
C ALA A 249 11.96 1.59 37.88
N GLY A 250 11.02 1.50 36.96
CA GLY A 250 10.51 2.64 36.18
C GLY A 250 11.44 3.15 35.09
N LYS A 251 12.59 2.48 34.86
CA LYS A 251 13.54 2.84 33.79
C LYS A 251 12.99 2.44 32.44
N LYS A 252 13.11 3.32 31.45
CA LYS A 252 12.76 3.04 30.05
C LYS A 252 13.57 1.85 29.51
N VAL A 253 12.90 0.93 28.86
CA VAL A 253 13.49 -0.25 28.22
C VAL A 253 12.81 -0.52 26.89
N PRO A 254 13.54 -1.08 25.90
CA PRO A 254 12.94 -1.49 24.65
C PRO A 254 12.01 -2.70 24.84
N VAL A 255 10.88 -2.69 24.13
CA VAL A 255 9.94 -3.82 24.06
C VAL A 255 9.72 -4.14 22.58
N ASP A 256 10.16 -5.30 22.16
CA ASP A 256 10.00 -5.77 20.79
C ASP A 256 8.54 -6.00 20.45
N GLY A 257 8.18 -5.75 19.19
CA GLY A 257 6.85 -6.04 18.66
C GLY A 257 6.56 -7.54 18.61
N ASP A 258 5.35 -7.91 18.97
CA ASP A 258 4.90 -9.28 18.90
C ASP A 258 4.69 -9.70 17.45
N LYS A 259 5.14 -10.91 17.12
CA LYS A 259 4.89 -11.54 15.84
C LYS A 259 3.41 -11.96 15.77
N VAL A 260 2.79 -11.67 14.65
CA VAL A 260 1.48 -12.21 14.26
C VAL A 260 1.71 -13.23 13.16
N GLU A 261 1.10 -14.40 13.29
CA GLU A 261 1.11 -15.39 12.22
C GLU A 261 0.05 -14.98 11.19
N PRO A 262 0.44 -14.71 9.93
CA PRO A 262 -0.53 -14.43 8.90
C PRO A 262 -1.35 -15.68 8.56
N ASP A 263 -2.56 -15.49 8.06
CA ASP A 263 -3.29 -16.59 7.43
C ASP A 263 -2.63 -16.92 6.09
N THR A 264 -2.08 -18.13 5.99
CA THR A 264 -1.41 -18.65 4.80
C THR A 264 -2.12 -19.87 4.23
N SER A 265 -3.34 -20.14 4.65
CA SER A 265 -4.11 -21.31 4.25
C SER A 265 -4.43 -21.35 2.75
N GLY A 266 -4.47 -20.18 2.12
CA GLY A 266 -4.76 -20.01 0.68
C GLY A 266 -3.52 -20.00 -0.24
N LEU A 267 -2.30 -20.27 0.25
CA LEU A 267 -1.11 -20.32 -0.62
C LEU A 267 -1.17 -21.50 -1.58
N THR A 268 -0.98 -21.23 -2.87
CA THR A 268 -1.00 -22.23 -3.96
C THR A 268 0.19 -23.20 -3.88
N GLU A 269 1.37 -22.68 -3.53
CA GLU A 269 2.56 -23.47 -3.22
C GLU A 269 3.11 -23.04 -1.86
N LYS A 270 3.55 -24.02 -1.03
CA LYS A 270 4.26 -23.71 0.22
C LYS A 270 5.69 -23.22 -0.09
N ARG A 271 5.82 -22.07 -0.74
CA ARG A 271 7.09 -21.35 -0.86
C ARG A 271 7.36 -20.66 0.47
N GLU A 272 8.61 -20.70 0.93
CA GLU A 272 8.99 -20.13 2.22
C GLU A 272 8.68 -18.63 2.29
N THR A 273 7.62 -18.27 2.99
CA THR A 273 7.43 -16.89 3.48
C THR A 273 8.53 -16.62 4.50
N ARG A 274 9.54 -15.82 4.15
CA ARG A 274 10.65 -15.48 5.05
C ARG A 274 10.26 -14.29 5.93
N ILE A 275 9.88 -14.60 7.16
CA ILE A 275 9.65 -13.59 8.19
C ILE A 275 10.95 -13.43 8.97
N LEU A 276 11.66 -12.32 8.77
CA LEU A 276 12.93 -12.06 9.42
C LEU A 276 12.74 -11.12 10.62
N ARG A 277 13.06 -11.60 11.79
CA ARG A 277 13.26 -10.76 12.98
C ARG A 277 14.69 -10.22 12.94
N THR A 278 14.87 -8.93 13.05
CA THR A 278 16.21 -8.36 13.24
C THR A 278 16.69 -8.78 14.64
N ARG A 279 17.77 -9.54 14.73
CA ARG A 279 18.37 -9.88 16.02
C ARG A 279 18.88 -8.60 16.68
N ARG A 280 18.75 -8.49 18.02
CA ARG A 280 19.45 -7.51 18.83
C ARG A 280 20.92 -7.49 18.42
N GLY A 281 21.41 -6.35 17.99
CA GLY A 281 22.84 -6.11 17.90
C GLY A 281 23.37 -6.07 19.32
N TYR A 282 24.00 -7.14 19.79
CA TYR A 282 24.83 -7.08 20.99
C TYR A 282 26.03 -6.17 20.67
N GLY A 283 25.90 -4.88 21.01
CA GLY A 283 27.06 -4.00 21.13
C GLY A 283 27.95 -4.53 22.26
N LYS A 284 29.19 -4.84 21.89
CA LYS A 284 30.27 -5.09 22.86
C LYS A 284 30.69 -3.75 23.48
#